data_9915bf5edc878f7367992a56cb2e0ef5
#
_entry.id   9915bf5edc878f7367992a56cb2e0ef5
#
_cell.length_a   1.000
_cell.length_b   1.000
_cell.length_c   1.000
_cell.angle_alpha   90.00
_cell.angle_beta   90.00
_cell.angle_gamma   90.00
#
_symmetry.space_group_name_H-M   'P 1'
#
loop_
_entity.id
_entity.type
_entity.pdbx_description
1 polymer ?
#
loop_
_entity_poly.entity_id
_entity_poly.type
_entity_poly.pdbx_seq_one_letter_code
_entity_poly.pdbx_strand_id
1 'polypeptide(L)'
;MSSGEDTVCVTVGVLALQGAFHEHMARFASLNASAKGFCVRPIAVRRVDQLEQCHALVIPGGESTAIALGLRNAGLTEPVREWIRRGRPVWGTCAGMIMLAAIATGGKRGGQELLGGMDIQVGRNGFGSQVYSFECDIQCPALGAKPFPGVFIRAPVVERLLSLPTSTSSSSSDNAQDTTAAVQPDVAPSSLTSA
;
A
#
# COMPACT_ATOMS: atom_id res chain seq x y z
N MET A 1 10.39 9.63 43.25
CA MET A 1 9.82 8.41 42.68
C MET A 1 9.45 8.77 41.25
N SER A 2 10.31 8.44 40.30
CA SER A 2 10.05 8.69 38.87
C SER A 2 9.06 7.63 38.41
N SER A 3 7.83 8.04 38.09
CA SER A 3 6.88 7.21 37.38
C SER A 3 7.47 6.96 35.97
N GLY A 4 8.08 5.78 35.80
CA GLY A 4 8.45 5.32 34.46
C GLY A 4 7.18 5.24 33.65
N GLU A 5 6.99 6.14 32.70
CA GLU A 5 5.95 6.00 31.67
C GLU A 5 6.26 4.71 30.93
N ASP A 6 5.37 3.73 31.03
CA ASP A 6 5.49 2.46 30.31
C ASP A 6 5.50 2.75 28.82
N THR A 7 6.69 2.65 28.21
CA THR A 7 6.85 2.85 26.77
C THR A 7 6.21 1.69 26.02
N VAL A 8 5.12 1.96 25.29
CA VAL A 8 4.44 0.95 24.47
C VAL A 8 5.28 0.67 23.21
N CYS A 9 5.69 -0.60 23.06
CA CYS A 9 6.45 -1.05 21.89
C CYS A 9 5.55 -1.74 20.86
N VAL A 10 5.52 -1.21 19.64
CA VAL A 10 4.79 -1.78 18.49
C VAL A 10 5.76 -2.50 17.57
N THR A 11 5.56 -3.80 17.36
CA THR A 11 6.32 -4.57 16.37
C THR A 11 5.66 -4.44 15.00
N VAL A 12 6.37 -3.85 14.04
CA VAL A 12 5.91 -3.69 12.66
C VAL A 12 6.67 -4.68 11.78
N GLY A 13 5.95 -5.67 11.26
CA GLY A 13 6.50 -6.60 10.27
C GLY A 13 6.62 -5.91 8.91
N VAL A 14 7.74 -6.08 8.24
CA VAL A 14 7.90 -5.71 6.84
C VAL A 14 8.13 -6.97 6.04
N LEU A 15 7.25 -7.26 5.06
CA LEU A 15 7.36 -8.44 4.22
C LEU A 15 8.67 -8.36 3.42
N ALA A 16 9.63 -9.23 3.73
CA ALA A 16 11.01 -9.15 3.24
C ALA A 16 11.32 -10.27 2.24
N LEU A 17 10.44 -10.49 1.28
CA LEU A 17 10.56 -11.51 0.23
C LEU A 17 11.11 -10.90 -1.06
N GLN A 18 10.68 -9.67 -1.40
CA GLN A 18 11.12 -8.93 -2.58
C GLN A 18 10.78 -7.44 -2.39
N GLY A 19 11.55 -6.54 -3.03
CA GLY A 19 11.26 -5.10 -3.10
C GLY A 19 11.94 -4.27 -2.01
N ALA A 20 11.38 -3.08 -1.77
CA ALA A 20 11.96 -2.02 -0.94
C ALA A 20 11.72 -2.23 0.58
N PHE A 21 11.95 -3.45 1.09
CA PHE A 21 11.70 -3.74 2.50
C PHE A 21 12.75 -3.13 3.44
N HIS A 22 13.98 -2.95 2.99
CA HIS A 22 15.04 -2.32 3.78
C HIS A 22 14.74 -0.86 4.07
N GLU A 23 14.22 -0.13 3.09
CA GLU A 23 13.84 1.27 3.18
C GLU A 23 12.71 1.46 4.20
N HIS A 24 11.70 0.60 4.16
CA HIS A 24 10.63 0.61 5.17
C HIS A 24 11.17 0.32 6.56
N MET A 25 12.02 -0.68 6.72
CA MET A 25 12.61 -1.02 8.01
C MET A 25 13.43 0.15 8.57
N ALA A 26 14.25 0.79 7.73
CA ALA A 26 15.06 1.95 8.13
C ALA A 26 14.17 3.13 8.55
N ARG A 27 13.08 3.39 7.83
CA ARG A 27 12.12 4.45 8.17
C ARG A 27 11.42 4.19 9.51
N PHE A 28 10.95 2.98 9.75
CA PHE A 28 10.34 2.63 11.05
C PHE A 28 11.36 2.71 12.20
N ALA A 29 12.59 2.28 11.99
CA ALA A 29 13.63 2.41 13.00
C ALA A 29 13.94 3.89 13.33
N SER A 30 13.93 4.78 12.33
CA SER A 30 14.19 6.20 12.53
C SER A 30 13.10 6.93 13.34
N LEU A 31 11.88 6.39 13.43
CA LEU A 31 10.81 6.98 14.23
C LEU A 31 11.16 6.99 15.73
N ASN A 32 11.95 6.04 16.20
CA ASN A 32 12.34 5.96 17.62
C ASN A 32 13.21 7.14 18.05
N ALA A 33 13.90 7.82 17.14
CA ALA A 33 14.72 8.98 17.45
C ALA A 33 13.90 10.22 17.87
N SER A 34 12.64 10.29 17.44
CA SER A 34 11.72 11.41 17.72
C SER A 34 10.48 11.00 18.50
N ALA A 35 10.30 9.71 18.77
CA ALA A 35 9.13 9.20 19.49
C ALA A 35 9.19 9.52 20.99
N LYS A 36 8.06 9.97 21.55
CA LYS A 36 7.86 10.13 22.98
C LYS A 36 6.76 9.17 23.43
N GLY A 37 7.06 8.31 24.42
CA GLY A 37 6.08 7.40 25.02
C GLY A 37 5.73 6.15 24.20
N PHE A 38 6.34 5.96 23.01
CA PHE A 38 6.21 4.71 22.24
C PHE A 38 7.52 4.32 21.55
N CYS A 39 7.67 3.03 21.25
CA CYS A 39 8.75 2.55 20.39
C CYS A 39 8.19 1.72 19.23
N VAL A 40 8.87 1.77 18.09
CA VAL A 40 8.57 0.95 16.92
C VAL A 40 9.72 -0.03 16.70
N ARG A 41 9.42 -1.32 16.69
CA ARG A 41 10.37 -2.37 16.37
C ARG A 41 10.07 -2.97 15.00
N PRO A 42 10.77 -2.57 13.94
CA PRO A 42 10.62 -3.19 12.64
C PRO A 42 11.28 -4.58 12.62
N ILE A 43 10.60 -5.57 12.06
CA ILE A 43 11.17 -6.90 11.82
C ILE A 43 10.92 -7.35 10.38
N ALA A 44 11.90 -8.05 9.81
CA ALA A 44 11.77 -8.64 8.48
C ALA A 44 10.93 -9.93 8.56
N VAL A 45 9.80 -9.96 7.86
CA VAL A 45 8.90 -11.12 7.81
C VAL A 45 9.20 -11.94 6.56
N ARG A 46 9.67 -13.17 6.78
CA ARG A 46 9.94 -14.20 5.77
C ARG A 46 9.32 -15.54 6.09
N ARG A 47 8.81 -15.71 7.32
CA ARG A 47 8.21 -16.94 7.84
C ARG A 47 7.01 -16.63 8.73
N VAL A 48 6.16 -17.62 8.93
CA VAL A 48 4.93 -17.48 9.72
C VAL A 48 5.20 -17.09 11.17
N ASP A 49 6.20 -17.69 11.80
CA ASP A 49 6.60 -17.39 13.18
C ASP A 49 7.00 -15.93 13.40
N GLN A 50 7.54 -15.27 12.36
CA GLN A 50 7.85 -13.84 12.39
C GLN A 50 6.60 -12.98 12.20
N LEU A 51 5.66 -13.40 11.34
CA LEU A 51 4.39 -12.71 11.16
C LEU A 51 3.58 -12.69 12.47
N GLU A 52 3.56 -13.77 13.19
CA GLU A 52 2.81 -13.90 14.46
C GLU A 52 3.31 -12.95 15.55
N GLN A 53 4.57 -12.54 15.51
CA GLN A 53 5.16 -11.57 16.45
C GLN A 53 4.76 -10.12 16.16
N CYS A 54 4.12 -9.84 15.03
CA CYS A 54 3.83 -8.48 14.58
C CYS A 54 2.50 -7.96 15.12
N HIS A 55 2.41 -6.64 15.31
CA HIS A 55 1.17 -5.92 15.57
C HIS A 55 0.59 -5.31 14.29
N ALA A 56 1.45 -4.98 13.33
CA ALA A 56 1.08 -4.48 12.00
C ALA A 56 2.00 -5.08 10.94
N LEU A 57 1.54 -5.13 9.69
CA LEU A 57 2.30 -5.64 8.54
C LEU A 57 2.41 -4.59 7.45
N VAL A 58 3.60 -4.46 6.85
CA VAL A 58 3.83 -3.67 5.65
C VAL A 58 4.21 -4.58 4.50
N ILE A 59 3.53 -4.41 3.37
CA ILE A 59 3.87 -5.04 2.09
C ILE A 59 4.56 -3.98 1.23
N PRO A 60 5.87 -4.12 0.97
CA PRO A 60 6.64 -3.08 0.31
C PRO A 60 6.32 -2.94 -1.18
N GLY A 61 6.77 -1.84 -1.76
CA GLY A 61 6.87 -1.68 -3.20
C GLY A 61 7.90 -2.63 -3.81
N GLY A 62 7.74 -2.90 -5.09
CA GLY A 62 8.59 -3.82 -5.84
C GLY A 62 7.87 -4.37 -7.05
N GLU A 63 8.03 -5.65 -7.35
CA GLU A 63 7.33 -6.35 -8.43
C GLU A 63 6.27 -7.29 -7.83
N SER A 64 4.99 -7.03 -8.09
CA SER A 64 3.88 -7.71 -7.42
C SER A 64 3.80 -9.20 -7.75
N THR A 65 4.19 -9.64 -8.96
CA THR A 65 4.22 -11.07 -9.31
C THR A 65 5.35 -11.81 -8.59
N ALA A 66 6.50 -11.14 -8.39
CA ALA A 66 7.60 -11.69 -7.60
C ALA A 66 7.25 -11.77 -6.11
N ILE A 67 6.53 -10.77 -5.57
CA ILE A 67 6.01 -10.81 -4.20
C ILE A 67 5.03 -11.99 -4.04
N ALA A 68 4.09 -12.18 -4.97
CA ALA A 68 3.14 -13.29 -4.93
C ALA A 68 3.86 -14.66 -4.96
N LEU A 69 4.86 -14.81 -5.83
CA LEU A 69 5.68 -16.02 -5.90
C LEU A 69 6.45 -16.25 -4.59
N GLY A 70 7.04 -15.19 -4.03
CA GLY A 70 7.75 -15.25 -2.76
C GLY A 70 6.85 -15.68 -1.60
N LEU A 71 5.63 -15.12 -1.51
CA LEU A 71 4.61 -15.51 -0.53
C LEU A 71 4.27 -16.99 -0.63
N ARG A 72 4.05 -17.49 -1.85
CA ARG A 72 3.74 -18.89 -2.09
C ARG A 72 4.89 -19.81 -1.67
N ASN A 73 6.10 -19.49 -2.08
CA ASN A 73 7.30 -20.29 -1.77
C ASN A 73 7.62 -20.31 -0.28
N ALA A 74 7.33 -19.20 0.44
CA ALA A 74 7.52 -19.10 1.88
C ALA A 74 6.34 -19.67 2.71
N GLY A 75 5.26 -20.15 2.06
CA GLY A 75 4.04 -20.59 2.75
C GLY A 75 3.29 -19.47 3.47
N LEU A 76 3.50 -18.23 3.06
CA LEU A 76 2.94 -17.04 3.72
C LEU A 76 1.63 -16.55 3.10
N THR A 77 1.21 -17.05 1.95
CA THR A 77 0.00 -16.55 1.26
C THR A 77 -1.23 -16.65 2.16
N GLU A 78 -1.56 -17.82 2.66
CA GLU A 78 -2.74 -18.01 3.51
C GLU A 78 -2.59 -17.37 4.91
N PRO A 79 -1.44 -17.46 5.59
CA PRO A 79 -1.24 -16.73 6.84
C PRO A 79 -1.45 -15.21 6.72
N VAL A 80 -1.00 -14.58 5.62
CA VAL A 80 -1.22 -13.14 5.40
C VAL A 80 -2.68 -12.85 5.04
N ARG A 81 -3.35 -13.69 4.25
CA ARG A 81 -4.79 -13.57 4.00
C ARG A 81 -5.60 -13.68 5.28
N GLU A 82 -5.25 -14.62 6.16
CA GLU A 82 -5.91 -14.75 7.45
C GLU A 82 -5.66 -13.53 8.35
N TRP A 83 -4.44 -12.98 8.33
CA TRP A 83 -4.10 -11.73 8.99
C TRP A 83 -5.06 -10.59 8.58
N ILE A 84 -5.26 -10.45 7.27
CA ILE A 84 -6.15 -9.42 6.68
C ILE A 84 -7.61 -9.68 7.08
N ARG A 85 -8.09 -10.93 6.96
CA ARG A 85 -9.47 -11.30 7.32
C ARG A 85 -9.80 -11.04 8.79
N ARG A 86 -8.82 -11.14 9.67
CA ARG A 86 -8.95 -10.79 11.10
C ARG A 86 -8.94 -9.29 11.36
N GLY A 87 -8.87 -8.45 10.34
CA GLY A 87 -8.83 -6.99 10.48
C GLY A 87 -7.54 -6.47 11.12
N ARG A 88 -6.44 -7.26 11.10
CA ARG A 88 -5.16 -6.81 11.62
C ARG A 88 -4.56 -5.74 10.70
N PRO A 89 -3.90 -4.71 11.24
CA PRO A 89 -3.37 -3.61 10.44
C PRO A 89 -2.42 -4.08 9.35
N VAL A 90 -2.67 -3.66 8.11
CA VAL A 90 -1.81 -3.90 6.96
C VAL A 90 -1.71 -2.64 6.11
N TRP A 91 -0.53 -2.38 5.59
CA TRP A 91 -0.26 -1.27 4.68
C TRP A 91 0.54 -1.75 3.47
N GLY A 92 0.09 -1.40 2.27
CA GLY A 92 0.77 -1.73 1.02
C GLY A 92 1.22 -0.49 0.27
N THR A 93 2.48 -0.46 -0.16
CA THR A 93 3.02 0.63 -1.01
C THR A 93 3.29 0.12 -2.42
N CYS A 94 2.90 0.86 -3.45
CA CYS A 94 3.11 0.51 -4.86
C CYS A 94 2.66 -0.94 -5.17
N ALA A 95 3.57 -1.88 -5.39
CA ALA A 95 3.26 -3.30 -5.58
C ALA A 95 2.49 -3.90 -4.41
N GLY A 96 2.74 -3.45 -3.17
CA GLY A 96 1.99 -3.86 -1.99
C GLY A 96 0.52 -3.43 -2.04
N MET A 97 0.21 -2.24 -2.58
CA MET A 97 -1.17 -1.82 -2.83
C MET A 97 -1.84 -2.72 -3.87
N ILE A 98 -1.12 -3.09 -4.94
CA ILE A 98 -1.63 -4.04 -5.94
C ILE A 98 -1.99 -5.38 -5.28
N MET A 99 -1.13 -5.89 -4.40
CA MET A 99 -1.37 -7.17 -3.69
C MET A 99 -2.60 -7.12 -2.79
N LEU A 100 -2.92 -5.96 -2.20
CA LEU A 100 -4.07 -5.78 -1.31
C LEU A 100 -5.37 -5.49 -2.04
N ALA A 101 -5.34 -5.12 -3.32
CA ALA A 101 -6.53 -4.84 -4.12
C ALA A 101 -7.40 -6.09 -4.33
N ALA A 102 -8.71 -5.90 -4.46
CA ALA A 102 -9.62 -6.96 -4.87
C ALA A 102 -9.48 -7.30 -6.36
N ILE A 103 -9.19 -6.28 -7.19
CA ILE A 103 -9.01 -6.42 -8.64
C ILE A 103 -7.74 -5.67 -9.06
N ALA A 104 -6.91 -6.28 -9.90
CA ALA A 104 -5.77 -5.61 -10.53
C ALA A 104 -5.86 -5.73 -12.06
N THR A 105 -5.78 -4.59 -12.76
CA THR A 105 -5.82 -4.47 -14.22
C THR A 105 -4.42 -4.20 -14.80
N GLY A 106 -4.26 -4.27 -16.12
CA GLY A 106 -2.99 -3.99 -16.79
C GLY A 106 -1.91 -5.06 -16.63
N GLY A 107 -2.27 -6.26 -16.19
CA GLY A 107 -1.37 -7.42 -16.07
C GLY A 107 -1.38 -8.32 -17.30
N LYS A 108 -0.60 -9.40 -17.24
CA LYS A 108 -0.62 -10.49 -18.25
C LYS A 108 -1.98 -11.20 -18.24
N ARG A 109 -2.33 -11.82 -19.39
CA ARG A 109 -3.50 -12.70 -19.49
C ARG A 109 -3.42 -13.80 -18.41
N GLY A 110 -4.52 -14.01 -17.67
CA GLY A 110 -4.59 -14.96 -16.56
C GLY A 110 -4.46 -14.31 -15.18
N GLY A 111 -4.18 -13.01 -15.11
CA GLY A 111 -4.10 -12.28 -13.84
C GLY A 111 -2.89 -12.67 -13.00
N GLN A 112 -2.92 -12.25 -11.75
CA GLN A 112 -1.97 -12.70 -10.72
C GLN A 112 -2.73 -12.99 -9.43
N GLU A 113 -2.12 -13.80 -8.59
CA GLU A 113 -2.61 -14.02 -7.24
C GLU A 113 -2.53 -12.74 -6.42
N LEU A 114 -3.65 -12.34 -5.80
CA LEU A 114 -3.78 -11.19 -4.91
C LEU A 114 -4.05 -11.68 -3.49
N LEU A 115 -3.76 -10.84 -2.52
CA LEU A 115 -4.09 -11.09 -1.12
C LEU A 115 -5.52 -10.61 -0.80
N GLY A 116 -5.95 -9.53 -1.45
CA GLY A 116 -7.21 -8.85 -1.15
C GLY A 116 -7.15 -8.03 0.14
N GLY A 117 -8.31 -7.60 0.62
CA GLY A 117 -8.46 -6.83 1.87
C GLY A 117 -8.75 -5.36 1.66
N MET A 118 -8.61 -4.85 0.45
CA MET A 118 -9.05 -3.53 0.05
C MET A 118 -10.07 -3.66 -1.09
N ASP A 119 -11.26 -3.12 -0.91
CA ASP A 119 -12.33 -3.13 -1.91
C ASP A 119 -12.09 -2.07 -2.99
N ILE A 120 -10.99 -2.23 -3.70
CA ILE A 120 -10.54 -1.36 -4.77
C ILE A 120 -10.17 -2.14 -6.03
N GLN A 121 -10.33 -1.52 -7.17
CA GLN A 121 -9.71 -1.91 -8.42
C GLN A 121 -8.50 -1.02 -8.67
N VAL A 122 -7.36 -1.64 -8.96
CA VAL A 122 -6.07 -0.95 -9.17
C VAL A 122 -5.56 -1.22 -10.58
N GLY A 123 -5.25 -0.14 -11.31
CA GLY A 123 -4.46 -0.18 -12.54
C GLY A 123 -2.97 -0.23 -12.21
N ARG A 124 -2.24 -1.23 -12.75
CA ARG A 124 -0.83 -1.46 -12.41
C ARG A 124 0.14 -0.42 -12.93
N ASN A 125 -0.21 0.28 -14.01
CA ASN A 125 0.63 1.26 -14.69
C ASN A 125 -0.19 2.52 -14.99
N GLY A 126 -0.85 3.09 -13.98
CA GLY A 126 -1.76 4.21 -14.15
C GLY A 126 -1.10 5.48 -14.71
N PHE A 127 0.21 5.61 -14.54
CA PHE A 127 1.00 6.76 -15.02
C PHE A 127 1.93 6.40 -16.18
N GLY A 128 1.62 5.35 -16.94
CA GLY A 128 2.35 4.98 -18.15
C GLY A 128 3.62 4.15 -17.90
N SER A 129 4.57 4.22 -18.83
CA SER A 129 5.83 3.47 -18.76
C SER A 129 6.84 4.14 -17.84
N GLN A 130 7.94 3.44 -17.51
CA GLN A 130 9.01 3.96 -16.66
C GLN A 130 9.66 5.24 -17.20
N VAL A 131 9.59 5.48 -18.52
CA VAL A 131 10.09 6.71 -19.17
C VAL A 131 9.30 7.94 -18.72
N TYR A 132 8.06 7.77 -18.29
CA TYR A 132 7.19 8.85 -17.81
C TYR A 132 7.20 8.99 -16.28
N SER A 133 8.29 8.57 -15.63
CA SER A 133 8.47 8.81 -14.20
C SER A 133 8.56 10.30 -13.92
N PHE A 134 7.92 10.73 -12.82
CA PHE A 134 7.93 12.14 -12.43
C PHE A 134 7.94 12.29 -10.91
N GLU A 135 8.34 13.47 -10.46
CA GLU A 135 8.22 13.90 -9.08
C GLU A 135 7.24 15.06 -8.98
N CYS A 136 6.45 15.10 -7.95
CA CYS A 136 5.58 16.25 -7.65
C CYS A 136 5.34 16.39 -6.14
N ASP A 137 5.05 17.61 -5.72
CA ASP A 137 4.64 17.90 -4.36
C ASP A 137 3.20 17.42 -4.11
N ILE A 138 3.04 16.54 -3.11
CA ILE A 138 1.75 15.98 -2.75
C ILE A 138 1.20 16.75 -1.54
N GLN A 139 0.00 17.30 -1.69
CA GLN A 139 -0.77 17.85 -0.59
C GLN A 139 -1.55 16.73 0.10
N CYS A 140 -1.28 16.51 1.37
CA CYS A 140 -2.00 15.53 2.19
C CYS A 140 -2.42 16.16 3.52
N PRO A 141 -3.65 16.68 3.63
CA PRO A 141 -4.12 17.35 4.85
C PRO A 141 -3.96 16.52 6.13
N ALA A 142 -4.06 15.18 6.02
CA ALA A 142 -3.85 14.27 7.14
C ALA A 142 -2.41 14.26 7.67
N LEU A 143 -1.42 14.67 6.85
CA LEU A 143 -0.02 14.78 7.22
C LEU A 143 0.40 16.22 7.58
N GLY A 144 -0.53 17.18 7.51
CA GLY A 144 -0.30 18.57 7.81
C GLY A 144 -0.34 19.47 6.56
N ALA A 145 -0.05 20.75 6.77
CA ALA A 145 -0.15 21.76 5.70
C ALA A 145 1.06 21.77 4.73
N LYS A 146 2.17 21.19 5.14
CA LYS A 146 3.39 21.17 4.31
C LYS A 146 3.30 20.04 3.29
N PRO A 147 3.46 20.33 1.98
CA PRO A 147 3.51 19.31 0.96
C PRO A 147 4.76 18.43 1.14
N PHE A 148 4.69 17.19 0.65
CA PHE A 148 5.84 16.31 0.62
C PHE A 148 6.12 15.82 -0.81
N PRO A 149 7.38 15.57 -1.17
CA PRO A 149 7.74 15.11 -2.50
C PRO A 149 7.27 13.66 -2.72
N GLY A 150 6.49 13.46 -3.78
CA GLY A 150 6.07 12.14 -4.26
C GLY A 150 6.84 11.75 -5.50
N VAL A 151 7.30 10.51 -5.56
CA VAL A 151 8.00 9.94 -6.71
C VAL A 151 7.12 8.87 -7.34
N PHE A 152 6.80 9.04 -8.62
CA PHE A 152 5.91 8.16 -9.37
C PHE A 152 6.70 7.46 -10.48
N ILE A 153 6.95 6.17 -10.30
CA ILE A 153 7.66 5.31 -11.25
C ILE A 153 6.76 4.12 -11.56
N ARG A 154 6.14 4.10 -12.73
CA ARG A 154 5.11 3.08 -13.09
C ARG A 154 4.10 2.87 -11.96
N ALA A 155 3.72 3.96 -11.33
CA ALA A 155 2.91 3.91 -10.14
C ALA A 155 1.53 3.29 -10.43
N PRO A 156 1.04 2.42 -9.55
CA PRO A 156 -0.35 1.96 -9.62
C PRO A 156 -1.29 3.09 -9.24
N VAL A 157 -2.51 3.03 -9.79
CA VAL A 157 -3.58 3.98 -9.50
C VAL A 157 -4.84 3.25 -9.08
N VAL A 158 -5.58 3.81 -8.11
CA VAL A 158 -6.92 3.33 -7.77
C VAL A 158 -7.87 3.81 -8.87
N GLU A 159 -8.34 2.88 -9.70
CA GLU A 159 -9.25 3.16 -10.81
C GLU A 159 -10.69 3.25 -10.34
N ARG A 160 -11.06 2.44 -9.33
CA ARG A 160 -12.42 2.38 -8.83
C ARG A 160 -12.48 1.88 -7.39
N LEU A 161 -13.38 2.46 -6.59
CA LEU A 161 -13.81 1.89 -5.32
C LEU A 161 -14.92 0.87 -5.59
N LEU A 162 -14.81 -0.31 -5.00
CA LEU A 162 -15.79 -1.37 -5.13
C LEU A 162 -16.75 -1.24 -3.95
N SER A 163 -18.00 -0.89 -4.22
CA SER A 163 -19.03 -0.84 -3.20
C SER A 163 -19.32 -2.26 -2.73
N LEU A 164 -19.25 -2.51 -1.43
CA LEU A 164 -19.86 -3.70 -0.85
C LEU A 164 -21.36 -3.68 -1.16
N PRO A 165 -21.96 -4.82 -1.54
CA PRO A 165 -23.42 -4.90 -1.61
C PRO A 165 -23.95 -4.67 -0.19
N THR A 166 -24.49 -3.48 0.05
CA THR A 166 -25.28 -3.19 1.25
C THR A 166 -26.51 -4.09 1.21
N SER A 167 -26.52 -5.12 2.04
CA SER A 167 -27.72 -5.89 2.32
C SER A 167 -28.69 -5.03 3.12
N THR A 168 -29.46 -4.19 2.45
CA THR A 168 -30.69 -3.60 2.98
C THR A 168 -31.72 -3.54 1.88
N SER A 169 -32.74 -4.33 2.10
CA SER A 169 -33.99 -4.39 1.38
C SER A 169 -34.71 -3.03 1.32
N SER A 170 -35.38 -2.84 0.22
CA SER A 170 -36.57 -2.05 -0.08
C SER A 170 -36.39 -0.78 -0.91
N SER A 171 -36.84 -0.94 -2.15
CA SER A 171 -37.64 -0.01 -2.98
C SER A 171 -37.36 1.49 -2.92
N SER A 172 -36.79 2.03 -3.95
CA SER A 172 -37.43 2.96 -4.90
C SER A 172 -36.44 3.58 -5.86
N SER A 173 -36.90 3.67 -7.07
CA SER A 173 -36.42 4.29 -8.28
C SER A 173 -35.57 5.57 -8.13
N ASP A 174 -34.62 5.66 -9.08
CA ASP A 174 -34.20 6.83 -9.84
C ASP A 174 -32.86 7.50 -9.52
N ASN A 175 -32.13 7.62 -10.62
CA ASN A 175 -31.02 8.50 -10.94
C ASN A 175 -29.61 8.17 -10.39
N ALA A 176 -28.94 7.30 -11.17
CA ALA A 176 -27.48 7.26 -11.23
C ALA A 176 -26.94 8.51 -11.94
N GLN A 177 -26.41 9.46 -11.21
CA GLN A 177 -25.44 10.40 -11.73
C GLN A 177 -24.04 9.89 -11.42
N ASP A 178 -23.40 9.47 -12.51
CA ASP A 178 -22.00 9.07 -12.57
C ASP A 178 -21.09 10.26 -12.23
N THR A 179 -20.49 10.26 -11.04
CA THR A 179 -19.46 11.21 -10.66
C THR A 179 -18.11 10.49 -10.67
N THR A 180 -17.61 10.22 -11.88
CA THR A 180 -16.20 9.91 -12.12
C THR A 180 -15.39 11.20 -12.03
N ALA A 181 -14.96 11.57 -10.84
CA ALA A 181 -13.91 12.56 -10.67
C ALA A 181 -12.54 11.86 -10.72
N ALA A 182 -12.09 11.53 -11.91
CA ALA A 182 -10.69 11.28 -12.17
C ALA A 182 -9.97 12.62 -12.14
N VAL A 183 -9.26 12.91 -11.05
CA VAL A 183 -8.31 14.01 -11.01
C VAL A 183 -7.15 13.63 -11.92
N GLN A 184 -7.20 14.08 -13.16
CA GLN A 184 -6.03 14.11 -14.03
C GLN A 184 -5.21 15.34 -13.62
N PRO A 185 -3.92 15.20 -13.33
CA PRO A 185 -3.05 16.36 -13.23
C PRO A 185 -2.86 16.93 -14.66
N ASP A 186 -3.24 18.19 -14.86
CA ASP A 186 -2.85 18.96 -16.02
C ASP A 186 -1.32 19.12 -16.05
N VAL A 187 -0.65 18.20 -16.70
CA VAL A 187 0.77 18.32 -17.00
C VAL A 187 0.89 18.63 -18.49
N ALA A 188 0.92 19.91 -18.81
CA ALA A 188 1.36 20.34 -20.13
C ALA A 188 2.82 19.91 -20.35
N PRO A 189 3.17 19.35 -21.52
CA PRO A 189 4.55 19.00 -21.83
C PRO A 189 5.36 20.30 -22.00
N SER A 190 6.25 20.60 -21.05
CA SER A 190 7.26 21.62 -21.25
C SER A 190 8.20 21.16 -22.36
N SER A 191 8.19 21.91 -23.47
CA SER A 191 9.08 21.78 -24.60
C SER A 191 10.54 21.86 -24.15
N LEU A 192 11.26 20.75 -24.21
CA LEU A 192 12.73 20.75 -24.17
C LEU A 192 13.26 21.33 -25.47
N THR A 193 13.70 22.58 -25.41
CA THR A 193 14.48 23.22 -26.47
C THR A 193 15.90 22.64 -26.40
N SER A 194 16.30 22.01 -27.48
CA SER A 194 17.67 21.53 -27.70
C SER A 194 18.63 22.71 -27.84
N ALA A 195 19.73 22.67 -27.12
CA ALA A 195 20.99 23.31 -27.43
C ALA A 195 22.13 22.36 -27.06
#